data_5c18e52ca9734614ebbfc03de61e6154
#
_entry.id   5c18e52ca9734614ebbfc03de61e6154
#
_cell.length_a   1.000
_cell.length_b   1.000
_cell.length_c   1.000
_cell.angle_alpha   90.00
_cell.angle_beta   90.00
_cell.angle_gamma   90.00
#
_symmetry.space_group_name_H-M   'P 1'
#
loop_
_entity.id
_entity.type
_entity.pdbx_description
1 polymer ?
#
loop_
_entity_poly.entity_id
_entity_poly.type
_entity_poly.pdbx_seq_one_letter_code
_entity_poly.pdbx_strand_id
1 'polypeptide(L)'
;MVWGGYVSADCESGADAKSIRRVDVVRKADKIAVDQVGQSLHRGNVKELAEMGEITADSFDIIIPDVLAGKAVARTDPKHRIYAQIIGTGMLDVACAALLLEKLEASREEVFRFDMTK
;
A
#
# COMPACT_ATOMS: atom_id res chain seq x y z
N MET A 1 4.18 16.89 -18.66
CA MET A 1 4.30 16.31 -17.30
C MET A 1 3.58 14.97 -17.34
N VAL A 2 4.32 13.88 -17.53
CA VAL A 2 3.74 12.54 -17.63
C VAL A 2 3.75 11.92 -16.24
N TRP A 3 2.60 11.84 -15.62
CA TRP A 3 2.38 11.08 -14.40
C TRP A 3 2.25 9.60 -14.77
N GLY A 4 3.34 8.88 -14.76
CA GLY A 4 3.36 7.42 -14.89
C GLY A 4 3.28 6.75 -13.53
N GLY A 5 2.22 6.96 -12.80
CA GLY A 5 1.98 6.26 -11.54
C GLY A 5 0.67 5.49 -11.63
N TYR A 6 0.74 4.17 -11.64
CA TYR A 6 -0.45 3.34 -11.41
C TYR A 6 -0.54 3.05 -9.93
N VAL A 7 -1.58 3.58 -9.29
CA VAL A 7 -1.98 3.15 -7.95
C VAL A 7 -3.08 2.13 -8.16
N SER A 8 -2.80 0.88 -7.84
CA SER A 8 -3.82 -0.16 -7.76
C SER A 8 -4.18 -0.35 -6.29
N ALA A 9 -5.33 0.16 -5.91
CA ALA A 9 -5.96 -0.23 -4.67
C ALA A 9 -6.84 -1.44 -4.98
N ASP A 10 -6.40 -2.64 -4.66
CA ASP A 10 -7.21 -3.83 -4.83
C ASP A 10 -7.99 -4.16 -3.58
N CYS A 11 -9.29 -3.88 -3.67
CA CYS A 11 -10.29 -4.67 -2.97
C CYS A 11 -10.67 -5.85 -3.86
N GLU A 12 -10.31 -7.05 -3.42
CA GLU A 12 -10.90 -8.35 -3.69
C GLU A 12 -10.89 -9.00 -5.09
N SER A 13 -10.35 -10.18 -5.05
CA SER A 13 -10.87 -11.49 -5.48
C SER A 13 -11.48 -11.62 -6.87
N GLY A 14 -10.93 -12.50 -7.61
CA GLY A 14 -11.52 -13.16 -8.76
C GLY A 14 -10.44 -13.57 -9.74
N ALA A 15 -10.25 -14.87 -9.86
CA ALA A 15 -9.41 -15.50 -10.85
C ALA A 15 -10.04 -15.32 -12.23
N ASP A 16 -9.91 -14.10 -12.80
CA ASP A 16 -10.43 -13.78 -14.11
C ASP A 16 -9.34 -13.20 -15.01
N ALA A 17 -9.59 -13.19 -16.31
CA ALA A 17 -8.70 -12.66 -17.35
C ALA A 17 -8.20 -11.21 -17.10
N LYS A 18 -8.78 -10.50 -16.14
CA LYS A 18 -8.30 -9.21 -15.64
C LYS A 18 -7.04 -9.34 -14.79
N SER A 19 -6.85 -10.45 -14.08
CA SER A 19 -5.68 -10.73 -13.26
C SER A 19 -4.40 -10.77 -14.11
N ILE A 20 -4.43 -11.40 -15.26
CA ILE A 20 -3.27 -11.51 -16.17
C ILE A 20 -2.77 -10.12 -16.59
N ARG A 21 -3.67 -9.17 -16.87
CA ARG A 21 -3.28 -7.80 -17.21
C ARG A 21 -2.64 -7.03 -16.06
N ARG A 22 -3.03 -7.32 -14.84
CA ARG A 22 -2.50 -6.68 -13.62
C ARG A 22 -1.08 -7.16 -13.33
N VAL A 23 -0.83 -8.43 -13.47
CA VAL A 23 0.51 -9.02 -13.34
C VAL A 23 1.48 -8.42 -14.36
N ASP A 24 1.04 -8.21 -15.60
CA ASP A 24 1.86 -7.60 -16.65
C ASP A 24 2.24 -6.14 -16.31
N VAL A 25 1.40 -5.42 -15.58
CA VAL A 25 1.74 -4.07 -15.11
C VAL A 25 2.89 -4.11 -14.11
N VAL A 26 2.88 -5.06 -13.20
CA VAL A 26 3.97 -5.25 -12.23
C VAL A 26 5.26 -5.61 -12.95
N ARG A 27 5.22 -6.57 -13.88
CA ARG A 27 6.40 -6.97 -14.68
C ARG A 27 7.00 -5.84 -15.51
N LYS A 28 6.19 -4.88 -15.94
CA LYS A 28 6.64 -3.73 -16.73
C LYS A 28 7.13 -2.55 -15.88
N ALA A 29 6.99 -2.63 -14.56
CA ALA A 29 7.49 -1.61 -13.66
C ALA A 29 9.02 -1.66 -13.59
N ASP A 30 9.63 -0.50 -13.51
CA ASP A 30 11.08 -0.38 -13.31
C ASP A 30 11.41 -0.45 -11.82
N LYS A 31 10.42 -0.16 -10.95
CA LYS A 31 10.51 -0.28 -9.49
C LYS A 31 9.19 -0.67 -8.87
N ILE A 32 9.25 -1.42 -7.78
CA ILE A 32 8.09 -1.84 -7.00
C ILE A 32 8.14 -1.20 -5.61
N ALA A 33 7.08 -0.46 -5.29
CA ALA A 33 6.88 0.18 -4.00
C ALA A 33 5.80 -0.54 -3.20
N VAL A 34 6.03 -0.75 -1.91
CA VAL A 34 5.08 -1.40 -1.00
C VAL A 34 5.02 -0.69 0.35
N ASP A 35 3.87 -0.79 1.00
CA ASP A 35 3.71 -0.35 2.39
C ASP A 35 4.26 -1.36 3.40
N GLN A 36 4.11 -2.66 3.12
CA GLN A 36 4.63 -3.73 3.95
C GLN A 36 5.01 -4.97 3.12
N VAL A 37 6.29 -5.35 3.19
CA VAL A 37 6.86 -6.46 2.42
C VAL A 37 6.13 -7.78 2.67
N GLY A 38 5.97 -8.17 3.93
CA GLY A 38 5.39 -9.47 4.29
C GLY A 38 3.94 -9.63 3.79
N GLN A 39 3.11 -8.60 3.92
CA GLN A 39 1.75 -8.66 3.43
C GLN A 39 1.67 -8.62 1.90
N SER A 40 2.53 -7.85 1.26
CA SER A 40 2.53 -7.69 -0.20
C SER A 40 2.85 -8.99 -0.93
N LEU A 41 3.64 -9.88 -0.34
CA LEU A 41 3.91 -11.21 -0.90
C LEU A 41 2.71 -12.16 -0.84
N HIS A 42 1.74 -11.88 0.04
CA HIS A 42 0.59 -12.76 0.27
C HIS A 42 -0.74 -12.17 -0.21
N ARG A 43 -0.73 -10.94 -0.70
CA ARG A 43 -1.94 -10.22 -1.13
C ARG A 43 -1.69 -9.37 -2.38
N GLY A 44 -2.77 -9.01 -3.06
CA GLY A 44 -2.75 -8.16 -4.25
C GLY A 44 -2.09 -8.82 -5.46
N ASN A 45 -1.70 -8.02 -6.43
CA ASN A 45 -1.18 -8.50 -7.71
C ASN A 45 0.22 -9.11 -7.61
N VAL A 46 0.99 -8.71 -6.61
CA VAL A 46 2.35 -9.24 -6.37
C VAL A 46 2.33 -10.68 -5.88
N LYS A 47 1.26 -11.10 -5.18
CA LYS A 47 1.11 -12.46 -4.66
C LYS A 47 1.29 -13.51 -5.76
N GLU A 48 0.61 -13.33 -6.88
CA GLU A 48 0.68 -14.29 -8.00
C GLU A 48 2.11 -14.44 -8.53
N LEU A 49 2.83 -13.33 -8.66
CA LEU A 49 4.24 -13.34 -9.07
C LEU A 49 5.16 -13.94 -8.00
N ALA A 50 4.83 -13.75 -6.74
CA ALA A 50 5.57 -14.38 -5.64
C ALA A 50 5.35 -15.90 -5.61
N GLU A 51 4.14 -16.37 -5.86
CA GLU A 51 3.81 -17.81 -5.99
C GLU A 51 4.50 -18.46 -7.20
N MET A 52 4.71 -17.69 -8.27
CA MET A 52 5.48 -18.13 -9.44
C MET A 52 7.00 -18.08 -9.21
N GLY A 53 7.46 -17.52 -8.09
CA GLY A 53 8.89 -17.35 -7.79
C GLY A 53 9.56 -16.20 -8.55
N GLU A 54 8.78 -15.34 -9.21
CA GLU A 54 9.30 -14.18 -9.97
C GLU A 54 9.63 -12.99 -9.05
N ILE A 55 8.95 -12.87 -7.91
CA ILE A 55 9.15 -11.80 -6.92
C ILE A 55 9.43 -12.41 -5.55
N THR A 56 10.42 -11.88 -4.88
CA THR A 56 10.81 -12.21 -3.51
C THR A 56 10.80 -10.97 -2.62
N ALA A 57 11.08 -11.12 -1.34
CA ALA A 57 11.18 -9.99 -0.41
C ALA A 57 12.21 -8.94 -0.84
N ASP A 58 13.28 -9.37 -1.52
CA ASP A 58 14.36 -8.49 -2.00
C ASP A 58 14.02 -7.79 -3.32
N SER A 59 12.88 -8.13 -3.94
CA SER A 59 12.44 -7.51 -5.19
C SER A 59 11.75 -6.15 -5.01
N PHE A 60 11.53 -5.74 -3.77
CA PHE A 60 10.90 -4.44 -3.48
C PHE A 60 11.95 -3.35 -3.36
N ASP A 61 11.92 -2.39 -4.26
CA ASP A 61 12.87 -1.29 -4.31
C ASP A 61 12.54 -0.16 -3.33
N ILE A 62 11.26 0.00 -3.02
CA ILE A 62 10.76 1.15 -2.27
C ILE A 62 9.86 0.66 -1.15
N ILE A 63 10.31 0.86 0.08
CA ILE A 63 9.50 0.64 1.28
C ILE A 63 8.91 2.00 1.68
N ILE A 64 7.61 2.18 1.53
CA ILE A 64 6.95 3.47 1.70
C ILE A 64 7.18 4.08 3.09
N PRO A 65 7.10 3.33 4.21
CA PRO A 65 7.44 3.84 5.53
C PRO A 65 8.86 4.41 5.64
N ASP A 66 9.84 3.82 4.96
CA ASP A 66 11.22 4.34 4.99
C ASP A 66 11.36 5.65 4.22
N VAL A 67 10.61 5.80 3.13
CA VAL A 67 10.55 7.06 2.38
C VAL A 67 9.90 8.16 3.23
N LEU A 68 8.80 7.86 3.89
CA LEU A 68 8.10 8.80 4.78
C LEU A 68 8.95 9.20 5.99
N ALA A 69 9.77 8.29 6.49
CA ALA A 69 10.73 8.54 7.56
C ALA A 69 12.00 9.27 7.09
N GLY A 70 12.12 9.59 5.80
CA GLY A 70 13.31 10.24 5.23
C GLY A 70 14.56 9.35 5.13
N LYS A 71 14.40 8.04 5.31
CA LYS A 71 15.51 7.06 5.24
C LYS A 71 15.83 6.61 3.83
N ALA A 72 14.89 6.73 2.90
CA ALA A 72 15.01 6.31 1.52
C ALA A 72 14.40 7.31 0.56
N VAL A 73 14.85 7.27 -0.69
CA VAL A 73 14.32 8.09 -1.79
C VAL A 73 13.52 7.20 -2.72
N ALA A 74 12.25 7.52 -2.93
CA ALA A 74 11.36 6.72 -3.76
C ALA A 74 11.73 6.80 -5.26
N ARG A 75 11.89 8.01 -5.78
CA ARG A 75 12.12 8.24 -7.20
C ARG A 75 13.50 8.85 -7.41
N THR A 76 14.38 8.09 -8.04
CA THR A 76 15.74 8.54 -8.39
C THR A 76 15.85 8.96 -9.86
N ASP A 77 14.95 8.52 -10.72
CA ASP A 77 14.87 8.93 -12.12
C ASP A 77 13.42 9.27 -12.48
N PRO A 78 13.16 10.45 -13.09
CA PRO A 78 11.80 10.86 -13.49
C PRO A 78 11.17 9.94 -14.55
N LYS A 79 11.98 9.14 -15.25
CA LYS A 79 11.52 8.18 -16.26
C LYS A 79 11.10 6.84 -15.68
N HIS A 80 11.44 6.52 -14.43
CA HIS A 80 11.05 5.27 -13.81
C HIS A 80 9.54 5.13 -13.74
N ARG A 81 9.05 3.99 -14.20
CA ARG A 81 7.68 3.52 -13.96
C ARG A 81 7.68 2.81 -12.62
N ILE A 82 6.98 3.37 -11.67
CA ILE A 82 6.88 2.80 -10.33
C ILE A 82 5.50 2.18 -10.19
N TYR A 83 5.46 0.88 -9.88
CA TYR A 83 4.25 0.21 -9.43
C TYR A 83 4.19 0.30 -7.90
N ALA A 84 3.11 0.82 -7.36
CA ALA A 84 2.89 0.88 -5.92
C ALA A 84 1.73 -0.03 -5.52
N GLN A 85 2.01 -0.97 -4.61
CA GLN A 85 1.00 -1.82 -3.99
C GLN A 85 0.86 -1.42 -2.53
N ILE A 86 -0.29 -0.82 -2.22
CA ILE A 86 -0.64 -0.40 -0.87
C ILE A 86 -1.78 -1.29 -0.41
N ILE A 87 -1.50 -2.16 0.54
CA ILE A 87 -2.48 -3.12 1.08
C ILE A 87 -3.20 -2.54 2.29
N GLY A 88 -2.55 -1.60 2.97
CA GLY A 88 -3.01 -1.05 4.22
C GLY A 88 -2.67 -1.97 5.41
N THR A 89 -2.61 -1.37 6.57
CA THR A 89 -2.38 -2.09 7.83
C THR A 89 -3.33 -1.54 8.88
N GLY A 90 -3.87 -2.40 9.74
CA GLY A 90 -4.72 -1.98 10.85
C GLY A 90 -4.06 -0.98 11.81
N MET A 91 -2.73 -0.88 11.79
CA MET A 91 -2.01 0.16 12.53
C MET A 91 -2.34 1.57 12.05
N LEU A 92 -2.60 1.76 10.76
CA LEU A 92 -3.00 3.06 10.20
C LEU A 92 -4.38 3.47 10.72
N ASP A 93 -5.32 2.52 10.80
CA ASP A 93 -6.66 2.77 11.33
C ASP A 93 -6.59 3.18 12.80
N VAL A 94 -5.79 2.47 13.60
CA VAL A 94 -5.58 2.78 15.02
C VAL A 94 -4.91 4.15 15.18
N ALA A 95 -3.89 4.47 14.39
CA ALA A 95 -3.20 5.76 14.45
C ALA A 95 -4.15 6.91 14.07
N CYS A 96 -4.96 6.74 13.02
CA CYS A 96 -5.95 7.73 12.60
C CYS A 96 -7.03 7.91 13.67
N ALA A 97 -7.53 6.82 14.27
CA ALA A 97 -8.51 6.87 15.35
C ALA A 97 -7.97 7.59 16.59
N ALA A 98 -6.73 7.29 16.98
CA ALA A 98 -6.08 7.94 18.11
C ALA A 98 -5.91 9.46 17.88
N LEU A 99 -5.45 9.85 16.68
CA LEU A 99 -5.29 11.26 16.32
C LEU A 99 -6.65 12.00 16.27
N LEU A 100 -7.68 11.33 15.77
CA LEU A 100 -9.02 11.88 15.74
C LEU A 100 -9.55 12.11 17.15
N LEU A 101 -9.39 11.12 18.04
CA LEU A 101 -9.81 11.22 19.44
C LEU A 101 -9.10 12.38 20.15
N GLU A 102 -7.79 12.50 19.99
CA GLU A 102 -7.00 13.60 20.56
C GLU A 102 -7.53 14.96 20.09
N LYS A 103 -7.81 15.10 18.79
CA LYS A 103 -8.37 16.34 18.24
C LYS A 103 -9.76 16.65 18.75
N LEU A 104 -10.62 15.65 18.88
CA LEU A 104 -11.98 15.82 19.42
C LEU A 104 -11.96 16.23 20.90
N GLU A 105 -11.09 15.63 21.68
CA GLU A 105 -10.91 16.01 23.09
C GLU A 105 -10.40 17.45 23.23
N ALA A 106 -9.46 17.88 22.35
CA ALA A 106 -8.94 19.24 22.34
C ALA A 106 -10.00 20.28 21.89
N SER A 107 -10.90 19.94 20.97
CA SER A 107 -11.94 20.83 20.43
C SER A 107 -13.07 21.09 21.41
N ARG A 108 -13.23 20.24 22.43
CA ARG A 108 -14.38 20.25 23.38
C ARG A 108 -15.74 20.14 22.70
N GLU A 109 -15.81 19.62 21.49
CA GLU A 109 -17.06 19.36 20.81
C GLU A 109 -17.81 18.19 21.47
N GLU A 110 -19.13 18.29 21.51
CA GLU A 110 -19.97 17.18 21.95
C GLU A 110 -19.89 16.04 20.92
N VAL A 111 -19.35 14.90 21.36
CA VAL A 111 -19.23 13.71 20.54
C VAL A 111 -20.27 12.68 21.01
N PHE A 112 -21.00 12.10 20.07
CA PHE A 112 -21.88 10.99 20.35
C PHE A 112 -21.07 9.80 20.88
N ARG A 113 -21.35 9.36 22.11
CA ARG A 113 -20.71 8.20 22.72
C ARG A 113 -21.68 7.03 22.70
N PHE A 114 -21.29 5.97 22.02
CA PHE A 114 -22.04 4.73 21.97
C PHE A 114 -21.42 3.72 22.94
N ASP A 115 -22.25 3.24 23.88
CA ASP A 115 -21.84 2.20 24.82
C ASP A 115 -22.17 0.82 24.22
N MET A 116 -21.15 0.09 23.81
CA MET A 116 -21.29 -1.25 23.22
C MET A 116 -21.38 -2.38 24.27
N THR A 117 -21.41 -2.04 25.55
CA THR A 117 -21.46 -3.06 26.63
C THR A 117 -22.89 -3.37 27.10
N LYS A 118 -23.89 -2.79 26.45
CA LYS A 118 -25.31 -3.04 26.75
C LYS A 118 -26.00 -3.81 25.65
#